data_c37261d15c0e32d5b8b19aa255cf9875
#
_entry.id   c37261d15c0e32d5b8b19aa255cf9875
#
_cell.length_a   1.000
_cell.length_b   1.000
_cell.length_c   1.000
_cell.angle_alpha   90.00
_cell.angle_beta   90.00
_cell.angle_gamma   90.00
#
_symmetry.space_group_name_H-M   'P 1'
#
loop_
_entity.id
_entity.type
_entity.pdbx_description
1 polymer ?
#
loop_
_entity_poly.entity_id
_entity_poly.type
_entity_poly.pdbx_seq_one_letter_code
_entity_poly.pdbx_strand_id
1 'polypeptide(L)'
;MVYFTRHAGSFRRPGAIATLCKHALIWVVVSVLLLWSAVDTGAKTYLETALGSLKNLPADSRFREDLEAVIASRVNAYRQSKGVKALQASTLLRDAARAQAVDMMLNGYVGHRASSGHEFDSRMRVFLGSPMRLPQMAENAARDTQKGEVDAAKARRLFQQWVESRAHRKTLLNSSYTFVSSGVVQRGNKIWAVQIFFAPLPEGMKVTGSVGLY
;
A
#
# COMPACT_ATOMS: atom_id res chain seq x y z
N MET A 1 -86.69 39.68 -11.53
CA MET A 1 -85.44 40.13 -12.19
C MET A 1 -84.27 39.39 -11.52
N VAL A 2 -83.80 38.29 -12.05
CA VAL A 2 -82.87 37.36 -11.38
C VAL A 2 -81.58 37.39 -12.21
N TYR A 3 -80.45 37.76 -11.59
CA TYR A 3 -79.14 37.68 -12.20
C TYR A 3 -78.40 36.40 -11.75
N PHE A 4 -78.02 35.56 -12.75
CA PHE A 4 -77.16 34.40 -12.56
C PHE A 4 -75.68 34.84 -12.70
N THR A 5 -74.88 34.59 -11.69
CA THR A 5 -73.40 34.70 -11.75
C THR A 5 -72.80 33.32 -11.97
N ARG A 6 -72.08 33.12 -13.11
CA ARG A 6 -71.29 31.93 -13.42
C ARG A 6 -69.97 31.97 -12.63
N HIS A 7 -69.70 30.93 -11.84
CA HIS A 7 -68.38 30.68 -11.32
C HIS A 7 -67.54 29.94 -12.36
N ALA A 8 -66.41 30.53 -12.78
CA ALA A 8 -65.39 29.87 -13.59
C ALA A 8 -64.44 29.08 -12.66
N GLY A 9 -64.51 27.76 -12.76
CA GLY A 9 -63.58 26.87 -12.07
C GLY A 9 -62.19 26.91 -12.74
N SER A 10 -61.17 27.28 -12.00
CA SER A 10 -59.81 27.24 -12.45
C SER A 10 -59.25 25.81 -12.35
N PHE A 11 -59.03 25.17 -13.46
CA PHE A 11 -58.31 23.87 -13.56
C PHE A 11 -56.84 24.11 -13.26
N ARG A 12 -56.38 23.72 -12.07
CA ARG A 12 -54.95 23.59 -11.79
C ARG A 12 -54.43 22.33 -12.43
N ARG A 13 -53.50 22.46 -13.36
CA ARG A 13 -52.73 21.34 -13.94
C ARG A 13 -51.74 20.85 -12.90
N PRO A 14 -51.74 19.57 -12.48
CA PRO A 14 -50.64 18.98 -11.69
C PRO A 14 -49.63 18.41 -12.63
N GLY A 15 -48.45 18.94 -12.77
CA GLY A 15 -47.51 18.31 -13.69
C GLY A 15 -46.05 18.75 -13.67
N ALA A 16 -45.72 19.92 -13.16
CA ALA A 16 -44.35 20.43 -13.27
C ALA A 16 -43.38 20.04 -12.15
N ILE A 17 -43.91 19.83 -10.93
CA ILE A 17 -43.04 19.60 -9.76
C ILE A 17 -42.62 18.12 -9.64
N ALA A 18 -43.46 17.16 -10.05
CA ALA A 18 -43.18 15.74 -9.95
C ALA A 18 -42.08 15.26 -10.95
N THR A 19 -41.95 15.95 -12.08
CA THR A 19 -40.97 15.61 -13.14
C THR A 19 -39.55 16.08 -12.76
N LEU A 20 -39.41 17.24 -12.10
CA LEU A 20 -38.11 17.76 -11.63
C LEU A 20 -37.47 16.91 -10.54
N CYS A 21 -38.26 16.36 -9.60
CA CYS A 21 -37.73 15.49 -8.55
C CYS A 21 -37.19 14.16 -9.08
N LYS A 22 -37.82 13.59 -10.11
CA LYS A 22 -37.36 12.31 -10.70
C LYS A 22 -36.02 12.45 -11.43
N HIS A 23 -35.80 13.55 -12.13
CA HIS A 23 -34.53 13.81 -12.82
C HIS A 23 -33.39 14.15 -11.84
N ALA A 24 -33.66 14.90 -10.76
CA ALA A 24 -32.69 15.20 -9.74
C ALA A 24 -32.17 13.94 -9.04
N LEU A 25 -33.06 12.97 -8.74
CA LEU A 25 -32.71 11.72 -8.08
C LEU A 25 -31.81 10.83 -8.99
N ILE A 26 -32.12 10.80 -10.31
CA ILE A 26 -31.34 10.05 -11.28
C ILE A 26 -29.90 10.60 -11.40
N TRP A 27 -29.74 11.92 -11.42
CA TRP A 27 -28.40 12.54 -11.50
C TRP A 27 -27.57 12.30 -10.24
N VAL A 28 -28.16 12.29 -9.05
CA VAL A 28 -27.45 11.99 -7.79
C VAL A 28 -26.98 10.54 -7.77
N VAL A 29 -27.83 9.58 -8.19
CA VAL A 29 -27.46 8.16 -8.22
C VAL A 29 -26.35 7.91 -9.26
N VAL A 30 -26.43 8.50 -10.44
CA VAL A 30 -25.42 8.39 -11.48
C VAL A 30 -24.09 9.02 -11.01
N SER A 31 -24.13 10.17 -10.34
CA SER A 31 -22.90 10.81 -9.81
C SER A 31 -22.24 9.97 -8.72
N VAL A 32 -22.99 9.35 -7.82
CA VAL A 32 -22.46 8.47 -6.78
C VAL A 32 -21.85 7.19 -7.38
N LEU A 33 -22.47 6.59 -8.40
CA LEU A 33 -21.93 5.42 -9.10
C LEU A 33 -20.66 5.74 -9.87
N LEU A 34 -20.55 6.93 -10.48
CA LEU A 34 -19.34 7.37 -11.19
C LEU A 34 -18.18 7.66 -10.22
N LEU A 35 -18.45 8.17 -9.01
CA LEU A 35 -17.42 8.38 -7.99
C LEU A 35 -16.89 7.04 -7.43
N TRP A 36 -17.72 6.02 -7.31
CA TRP A 36 -17.28 4.69 -6.84
C TRP A 36 -16.43 3.97 -7.88
N SER A 37 -16.74 4.10 -9.17
CA SER A 37 -15.91 3.51 -10.23
C SER A 37 -14.55 4.20 -10.39
N ALA A 38 -14.44 5.50 -10.10
CA ALA A 38 -13.18 6.24 -10.18
C ALA A 38 -12.19 5.85 -9.06
N VAL A 39 -12.69 5.49 -7.85
CA VAL A 39 -11.82 5.04 -6.74
C VAL A 39 -11.24 3.65 -7.02
N ASP A 40 -12.01 2.75 -7.62
CA ASP A 40 -11.57 1.39 -7.93
C ASP A 40 -10.53 1.35 -9.08
N THR A 41 -10.67 2.22 -10.09
CA THR A 41 -9.68 2.31 -11.18
C THR A 41 -8.31 2.82 -10.72
N GLY A 42 -8.27 3.79 -9.79
CA GLY A 42 -7.01 4.30 -9.24
C GLY A 42 -6.24 3.24 -8.44
N ALA A 43 -6.92 2.42 -7.64
CA ALA A 43 -6.32 1.33 -6.89
C ALA A 43 -5.75 0.23 -7.80
N LYS A 44 -6.49 -0.17 -8.83
CA LYS A 44 -6.04 -1.16 -9.84
C LYS A 44 -4.80 -0.65 -10.59
N THR A 45 -4.82 0.60 -11.01
CA THR A 45 -3.68 1.21 -11.71
C THR A 45 -2.41 1.21 -10.87
N TYR A 46 -2.50 1.48 -9.54
CA TYR A 46 -1.33 1.39 -8.67
C TYR A 46 -0.76 -0.04 -8.63
N LEU A 47 -1.61 -1.06 -8.43
CA LEU A 47 -1.18 -2.44 -8.37
C LEU A 47 -0.51 -2.88 -9.68
N GLU A 48 -1.12 -2.60 -10.81
CA GLU A 48 -0.57 -2.92 -12.13
C GLU A 48 0.80 -2.25 -12.34
N THR A 49 0.94 -0.98 -11.98
CA THR A 49 2.19 -0.24 -12.08
C THR A 49 3.25 -0.85 -11.15
N ALA A 50 2.90 -1.13 -9.90
CA ALA A 50 3.80 -1.73 -8.92
C ALA A 50 4.28 -3.13 -9.36
N LEU A 51 3.36 -4.01 -9.77
CA LEU A 51 3.71 -5.36 -10.26
C LEU A 51 4.47 -5.30 -11.59
N GLY A 52 4.14 -4.34 -12.46
CA GLY A 52 4.86 -4.09 -13.71
C GLY A 52 6.32 -3.69 -13.45
N SER A 53 6.59 -2.86 -12.45
CA SER A 53 7.93 -2.45 -12.08
C SER A 53 8.80 -3.61 -11.56
N LEU A 54 8.18 -4.61 -10.91
CA LEU A 54 8.89 -5.83 -10.46
C LEU A 54 9.34 -6.70 -11.64
N LYS A 55 8.54 -6.76 -12.70
CA LYS A 55 8.84 -7.54 -13.92
C LYS A 55 9.84 -6.85 -14.85
N ASN A 56 9.88 -5.53 -14.81
CA ASN A 56 10.65 -4.70 -15.74
C ASN A 56 11.72 -3.88 -15.02
N LEU A 57 12.57 -4.56 -14.24
CA LEU A 57 13.73 -3.92 -13.60
C LEU A 57 14.71 -3.40 -14.67
N PRO A 58 15.39 -2.26 -14.44
CA PRO A 58 16.53 -1.86 -15.22
C PRO A 58 17.58 -2.98 -15.31
N ALA A 59 18.25 -3.13 -16.45
CA ALA A 59 19.23 -4.21 -16.70
C ALA A 59 20.39 -4.23 -15.68
N ASP A 60 20.73 -3.08 -15.09
CA ASP A 60 21.75 -2.93 -14.04
C ASP A 60 21.20 -3.16 -12.61
N SER A 61 19.99 -3.68 -12.49
CA SER A 61 19.29 -3.88 -11.22
C SER A 61 18.87 -5.33 -11.02
N ARG A 62 18.79 -5.75 -9.76
CA ARG A 62 18.33 -7.11 -9.39
C ARG A 62 17.77 -7.13 -7.96
N PHE A 63 16.89 -8.08 -7.68
CA PHE A 63 16.54 -8.42 -6.30
C PHE A 63 17.67 -9.16 -5.61
N ARG A 64 17.78 -8.99 -4.30
CA ARG A 64 18.82 -9.58 -3.46
C ARG A 64 18.17 -10.36 -2.30
N GLU A 65 17.65 -11.55 -2.64
CA GLU A 65 17.02 -12.46 -1.65
C GLU A 65 17.98 -12.87 -0.54
N ASP A 66 19.26 -13.04 -0.87
CA ASP A 66 20.31 -13.28 0.09
C ASP A 66 20.42 -12.16 1.14
N LEU A 67 20.28 -10.89 0.73
CA LEU A 67 20.30 -9.75 1.65
C LEU A 67 18.96 -9.56 2.39
N GLU A 68 17.84 -9.93 1.78
CA GLU A 68 16.53 -10.01 2.48
C GLU A 68 16.64 -10.96 3.68
N ALA A 69 17.24 -12.14 3.50
CA ALA A 69 17.46 -13.12 4.55
C ALA A 69 18.44 -12.61 5.63
N VAL A 70 19.54 -11.96 5.23
CA VAL A 70 20.51 -11.36 6.17
C VAL A 70 19.82 -10.33 7.05
N ILE A 71 19.00 -9.43 6.48
CA ILE A 71 18.32 -8.38 7.23
C ILE A 71 17.29 -8.99 8.18
N ALA A 72 16.48 -9.96 7.72
CA ALA A 72 15.48 -10.65 8.56
C ALA A 72 16.15 -11.36 9.76
N SER A 73 17.29 -12.03 9.54
CA SER A 73 18.07 -12.66 10.60
C SER A 73 18.58 -11.62 11.62
N ARG A 74 19.07 -10.47 11.16
CA ARG A 74 19.55 -9.38 12.04
C ARG A 74 18.43 -8.78 12.87
N VAL A 75 17.26 -8.59 12.30
CA VAL A 75 16.06 -8.14 13.04
C VAL A 75 15.75 -9.13 14.15
N ASN A 76 15.72 -10.43 13.88
CA ASN A 76 15.40 -11.44 14.88
C ASN A 76 16.45 -11.55 15.97
N ALA A 77 17.74 -11.50 15.64
CA ALA A 77 18.82 -11.44 16.62
C ALA A 77 18.70 -10.20 17.52
N TYR A 78 18.36 -9.05 16.96
CA TYR A 78 18.16 -7.82 17.73
C TYR A 78 16.93 -7.90 18.63
N ARG A 79 15.81 -8.42 18.14
CA ARG A 79 14.59 -8.65 18.93
C ARG A 79 14.90 -9.56 20.13
N GLN A 80 15.55 -10.71 19.89
CA GLN A 80 15.94 -11.66 20.92
C GLN A 80 16.84 -11.02 21.98
N SER A 81 17.84 -10.20 21.58
CA SER A 81 18.72 -9.47 22.50
C SER A 81 17.99 -8.46 23.39
N LYS A 82 16.75 -8.10 23.02
CA LYS A 82 15.85 -7.21 23.78
C LYS A 82 14.69 -7.94 24.45
N GLY A 83 14.71 -9.27 24.48
CA GLY A 83 13.65 -10.08 25.09
C GLY A 83 12.33 -10.08 24.30
N VAL A 84 12.35 -9.70 23.03
CA VAL A 84 11.17 -9.68 22.17
C VAL A 84 11.15 -10.94 21.29
N LYS A 85 9.98 -11.59 21.15
CA LYS A 85 9.81 -12.78 20.34
C LYS A 85 10.24 -12.54 18.88
N ALA A 86 10.94 -13.52 18.30
CA ALA A 86 11.34 -13.48 16.89
C ALA A 86 10.12 -13.45 15.96
N LEU A 87 10.26 -12.80 14.83
CA LEU A 87 9.29 -12.74 13.74
C LEU A 87 9.45 -13.95 12.82
N GLN A 88 8.35 -14.41 12.25
CA GLN A 88 8.37 -15.36 11.15
C GLN A 88 8.59 -14.62 9.84
N ALA A 89 9.58 -15.05 9.06
CA ALA A 89 9.75 -14.55 7.71
C ALA A 89 8.56 -15.00 6.84
N SER A 90 7.99 -14.08 6.08
CA SER A 90 6.82 -14.33 5.25
C SER A 90 7.02 -13.80 3.84
N THR A 91 6.65 -14.58 2.84
CA THR A 91 6.64 -14.13 1.44
C THR A 91 5.38 -13.35 1.09
N LEU A 92 4.39 -13.33 1.97
CA LEU A 92 3.03 -12.83 1.72
C LEU A 92 2.99 -11.38 1.20
N LEU A 93 3.82 -10.50 1.77
CA LEU A 93 3.93 -9.09 1.37
C LEU A 93 5.29 -8.75 0.76
N ARG A 94 6.03 -9.77 0.29
CA ARG A 94 7.36 -9.56 -0.30
C ARG A 94 7.28 -8.69 -1.55
N ASP A 95 6.32 -8.92 -2.42
CA ASP A 95 6.14 -8.12 -3.63
C ASP A 95 5.76 -6.67 -3.32
N ALA A 96 4.96 -6.43 -2.27
CA ALA A 96 4.69 -5.08 -1.78
C ALA A 96 5.95 -4.37 -1.25
N ALA A 97 6.80 -5.08 -0.50
CA ALA A 97 8.06 -4.55 -0.01
C ALA A 97 9.05 -4.29 -1.17
N ARG A 98 9.16 -5.22 -2.12
CA ARG A 98 10.00 -5.06 -3.31
C ARG A 98 9.52 -3.92 -4.19
N ALA A 99 8.21 -3.77 -4.40
CA ALA A 99 7.63 -2.68 -5.20
C ALA A 99 8.00 -1.30 -4.63
N GLN A 100 7.91 -1.12 -3.32
CA GLN A 100 8.35 0.13 -2.69
C GLN A 100 9.86 0.32 -2.79
N ALA A 101 10.66 -0.74 -2.63
CA ALA A 101 12.11 -0.64 -2.78
C ALA A 101 12.50 -0.24 -4.22
N VAL A 102 11.82 -0.80 -5.23
CA VAL A 102 12.00 -0.45 -6.65
C VAL A 102 11.56 0.97 -6.92
N ASP A 103 10.41 1.40 -6.40
CA ASP A 103 9.92 2.77 -6.55
C ASP A 103 10.92 3.80 -5.97
N MET A 104 11.44 3.54 -4.78
CA MET A 104 12.49 4.34 -4.16
C MET A 104 13.78 4.37 -5.00
N MET A 105 14.17 3.24 -5.58
CA MET A 105 15.34 3.11 -6.45
C MET A 105 15.19 3.92 -7.74
N LEU A 106 14.05 3.78 -8.42
CA LEU A 106 13.78 4.43 -9.70
C LEU A 106 13.66 5.95 -9.56
N ASN A 107 13.06 6.41 -8.47
CA ASN A 107 12.77 7.83 -8.25
C ASN A 107 13.76 8.52 -7.29
N GLY A 108 14.79 7.80 -6.80
CA GLY A 108 15.92 8.38 -6.07
C GLY A 108 15.62 8.86 -4.64
N TYR A 109 14.55 8.40 -4.01
CA TYR A 109 14.15 8.81 -2.65
C TYR A 109 14.23 7.66 -1.64
N VAL A 110 13.90 7.97 -0.36
CA VAL A 110 13.58 7.00 0.70
C VAL A 110 12.35 7.52 1.45
N GLY A 111 11.34 6.68 1.59
CA GLY A 111 10.10 7.08 2.26
C GLY A 111 9.02 6.01 2.22
N HIS A 112 7.91 6.30 2.89
CA HIS A 112 6.76 5.39 3.03
C HIS A 112 5.65 5.68 2.01
N ARG A 113 5.65 6.89 1.43
CA ARG A 113 4.75 7.29 0.36
C ARG A 113 5.37 6.93 -0.97
N ALA A 114 4.64 6.22 -1.83
CA ALA A 114 5.07 5.91 -3.18
C ALA A 114 5.16 7.18 -4.05
N SER A 115 5.99 7.18 -5.08
CA SER A 115 6.12 8.28 -6.04
C SER A 115 4.80 8.66 -6.71
N SER A 116 3.89 7.69 -6.85
CA SER A 116 2.51 7.86 -7.32
C SER A 116 1.57 8.55 -6.32
N GLY A 117 2.04 8.88 -5.11
CA GLY A 117 1.25 9.53 -4.07
C GLY A 117 0.54 8.59 -3.10
N HIS A 118 0.61 7.27 -3.28
CA HIS A 118 -0.03 6.30 -2.40
C HIS A 118 0.73 6.16 -1.08
N GLU A 119 0.06 6.42 0.03
CA GLU A 119 0.57 6.20 1.37
C GLU A 119 0.66 4.70 1.70
N PHE A 120 1.42 4.33 2.74
CA PHE A 120 1.61 2.93 3.14
C PHE A 120 0.29 2.17 3.27
N ASP A 121 -0.69 2.72 4.00
CA ASP A 121 -1.99 2.05 4.21
C ASP A 121 -2.74 1.83 2.89
N SER A 122 -2.74 2.80 1.98
CA SER A 122 -3.39 2.64 0.68
C SER A 122 -2.70 1.59 -0.18
N ARG A 123 -1.37 1.54 -0.16
CA ARG A 123 -0.58 0.48 -0.82
C ARG A 123 -0.93 -0.90 -0.29
N MET A 124 -1.00 -1.06 1.04
CA MET A 124 -1.32 -2.35 1.66
C MET A 124 -2.75 -2.80 1.35
N ARG A 125 -3.73 -1.89 1.33
CA ARG A 125 -5.11 -2.23 0.91
C ARG A 125 -5.15 -2.79 -0.50
N VAL A 126 -4.38 -2.23 -1.40
CA VAL A 126 -4.31 -2.69 -2.80
C VAL A 126 -3.69 -4.08 -2.89
N PHE A 127 -2.55 -4.32 -2.22
CA PHE A 127 -1.89 -5.63 -2.23
C PHE A 127 -2.71 -6.71 -1.52
N LEU A 128 -3.43 -6.37 -0.46
CA LEU A 128 -4.29 -7.30 0.28
C LEU A 128 -5.69 -7.46 -0.34
N GLY A 129 -6.02 -6.67 -1.38
CA GLY A 129 -7.32 -6.71 -2.03
C GLY A 129 -8.49 -6.44 -1.07
N SER A 130 -8.26 -5.65 -0.01
CA SER A 130 -9.21 -5.46 1.05
C SER A 130 -9.53 -3.97 1.28
N PRO A 131 -10.81 -3.57 1.14
CA PRO A 131 -11.25 -2.25 1.57
C PRO A 131 -11.41 -2.15 3.09
N MET A 132 -11.35 -3.28 3.80
CA MET A 132 -11.55 -3.37 5.25
C MET A 132 -10.38 -2.79 6.04
N ARG A 133 -10.53 -2.72 7.36
CA ARG A 133 -9.46 -2.29 8.26
C ARG A 133 -8.26 -3.23 8.14
N LEU A 134 -7.10 -2.64 7.86
CA LEU A 134 -5.85 -3.37 7.83
C LEU A 134 -5.52 -3.94 9.23
N PRO A 135 -4.86 -5.11 9.32
CA PRO A 135 -4.25 -5.57 10.57
C PRO A 135 -3.21 -4.55 11.03
N GLN A 136 -2.71 -4.73 12.25
CA GLN A 136 -1.61 -3.90 12.72
C GLN A 136 -0.37 -4.16 11.85
N MET A 137 0.11 -3.12 11.18
CA MET A 137 1.21 -3.18 10.22
C MET A 137 2.13 -1.95 10.38
N ALA A 138 3.37 -2.09 9.96
CA ALA A 138 4.30 -0.98 9.83
C ALA A 138 5.37 -1.29 8.79
N GLU A 139 6.05 -0.25 8.33
CA GLU A 139 7.11 -0.35 7.34
C GLU A 139 8.39 0.32 7.87
N ASN A 140 9.53 -0.32 7.64
CA ASN A 140 10.83 0.31 7.71
C ASN A 140 11.44 0.36 6.31
N ALA A 141 11.94 1.53 5.91
CA ALA A 141 12.58 1.76 4.63
C ALA A 141 13.96 2.41 4.83
N ALA A 142 14.94 2.01 4.03
CA ALA A 142 16.27 2.62 4.02
C ALA A 142 17.01 2.36 2.71
N ARG A 143 18.12 3.07 2.51
CA ARG A 143 19.08 2.81 1.43
C ARG A 143 20.52 2.87 1.94
N ASP A 144 21.41 2.11 1.30
CA ASP A 144 22.84 2.28 1.46
C ASP A 144 23.46 2.58 0.08
N THR A 145 24.03 3.78 -0.04
CA THR A 145 24.67 4.29 -1.27
C THR A 145 26.18 4.37 -1.15
N GLN A 146 26.77 3.88 -0.06
CA GLN A 146 28.22 3.90 0.13
C GLN A 146 28.90 3.08 -0.98
N LYS A 147 30.07 3.53 -1.41
CA LYS A 147 30.89 2.79 -2.37
C LYS A 147 31.30 1.42 -1.79
N GLY A 148 31.63 0.50 -2.67
CA GLY A 148 32.08 -0.84 -2.30
C GLY A 148 31.12 -1.94 -2.77
N GLU A 149 31.45 -3.16 -2.42
CA GLU A 149 30.70 -4.35 -2.80
C GLU A 149 29.32 -4.39 -2.14
N VAL A 150 28.38 -5.01 -2.84
CA VAL A 150 27.02 -5.25 -2.32
C VAL A 150 26.95 -6.66 -1.74
N ASP A 151 27.21 -6.74 -0.46
CA ASP A 151 27.33 -7.95 0.34
C ASP A 151 26.56 -7.89 1.66
N ALA A 152 26.74 -8.88 2.50
CA ALA A 152 26.14 -8.93 3.83
C ALA A 152 26.61 -7.77 4.74
N ALA A 153 27.80 -7.19 4.54
CA ALA A 153 28.25 -6.04 5.33
C ALA A 153 27.42 -4.79 5.00
N LYS A 154 27.09 -4.59 3.72
CA LYS A 154 26.21 -3.50 3.28
C LYS A 154 24.79 -3.65 3.86
N ALA A 155 24.25 -4.87 3.87
CA ALA A 155 22.94 -5.15 4.50
C ALA A 155 22.97 -4.89 6.02
N ARG A 156 24.07 -5.22 6.70
CA ARG A 156 24.28 -4.91 8.13
C ARG A 156 24.29 -3.40 8.40
N ARG A 157 24.98 -2.61 7.58
CA ARG A 157 24.99 -1.14 7.73
C ARG A 157 23.59 -0.55 7.53
N LEU A 158 22.85 -1.05 6.54
CA LEU A 158 21.46 -0.62 6.31
C LEU A 158 20.58 -0.96 7.52
N PHE A 159 20.68 -2.18 8.07
CA PHE A 159 19.97 -2.57 9.29
C PHE A 159 20.35 -1.66 10.47
N GLN A 160 21.62 -1.29 10.61
CA GLN A 160 22.09 -0.41 11.68
C GLN A 160 21.42 0.98 11.63
N GLN A 161 21.13 1.52 10.43
CA GLN A 161 20.36 2.77 10.30
C GLN A 161 18.98 2.65 10.97
N TRP A 162 18.32 1.49 10.85
CA TRP A 162 17.03 1.27 11.53
C TRP A 162 17.17 1.15 13.04
N VAL A 163 18.23 0.53 13.53
CA VAL A 163 18.50 0.45 14.98
C VAL A 163 18.80 1.83 15.57
N GLU A 164 19.49 2.69 14.87
CA GLU A 164 19.85 4.05 15.32
C GLU A 164 18.65 5.01 15.29
N SER A 165 17.74 4.84 14.35
CA SER A 165 16.52 5.65 14.27
C SER A 165 15.51 5.24 15.34
N ARG A 166 15.10 6.20 16.19
CA ARG A 166 14.09 5.95 17.25
C ARG A 166 12.77 5.39 16.68
N ALA A 167 12.30 5.93 15.56
CA ALA A 167 11.05 5.51 14.93
C ALA A 167 11.16 4.07 14.39
N HIS A 168 12.20 3.78 13.61
CA HIS A 168 12.42 2.44 13.05
C HIS A 168 12.68 1.40 14.14
N ARG A 169 13.45 1.76 15.18
CA ARG A 169 13.71 0.88 16.32
C ARG A 169 12.42 0.53 17.08
N LYS A 170 11.47 1.48 17.23
CA LYS A 170 10.15 1.19 17.80
C LYS A 170 9.40 0.14 16.98
N THR A 171 9.47 0.21 15.67
CA THR A 171 8.89 -0.80 14.76
C THR A 171 9.59 -2.15 14.94
N LEU A 172 10.93 -2.19 14.94
CA LEU A 172 11.71 -3.42 15.11
C LEU A 172 11.34 -4.18 16.40
N LEU A 173 11.06 -3.45 17.50
CA LEU A 173 10.81 -4.01 18.83
C LEU A 173 9.33 -4.15 19.20
N ASN A 174 8.41 -3.82 18.31
CA ASN A 174 6.98 -3.96 18.60
C ASN A 174 6.59 -5.45 18.70
N SER A 175 6.11 -5.84 19.88
CA SER A 175 5.71 -7.22 20.18
C SER A 175 4.41 -7.67 19.53
N SER A 176 3.62 -6.74 19.01
CA SER A 176 2.35 -7.04 18.33
C SER A 176 2.55 -7.63 16.93
N TYR A 177 3.74 -7.53 16.35
CA TYR A 177 4.03 -8.13 15.06
C TYR A 177 4.46 -9.58 15.23
N THR A 178 3.98 -10.43 14.32
CA THR A 178 4.31 -11.86 14.23
C THR A 178 5.12 -12.16 12.98
N PHE A 179 4.89 -11.41 11.91
CA PHE A 179 5.48 -11.67 10.59
C PHE A 179 6.29 -10.47 10.08
N VAL A 180 7.26 -10.77 9.21
CA VAL A 180 8.00 -9.77 8.44
C VAL A 180 8.19 -10.24 7.01
N SER A 181 7.87 -9.37 6.05
CA SER A 181 8.22 -9.52 4.63
C SER A 181 9.30 -8.50 4.28
N SER A 182 10.34 -8.93 3.56
CA SER A 182 11.45 -8.07 3.17
C SER A 182 11.53 -7.95 1.64
N GLY A 183 11.93 -6.79 1.17
CA GLY A 183 12.27 -6.52 -0.23
C GLY A 183 13.58 -5.76 -0.31
N VAL A 184 14.57 -6.29 -1.04
CA VAL A 184 15.85 -5.63 -1.30
C VAL A 184 16.12 -5.60 -2.79
N VAL A 185 16.33 -4.40 -3.33
CA VAL A 185 16.76 -4.20 -4.71
C VAL A 185 18.14 -3.56 -4.73
N GLN A 186 19.01 -4.06 -5.60
CA GLN A 186 20.33 -3.53 -5.91
C GLN A 186 20.33 -2.84 -7.27
N ARG A 187 20.99 -1.68 -7.35
CA ARG A 187 21.37 -1.06 -8.62
C ARG A 187 22.80 -0.56 -8.53
N GLY A 188 23.69 -1.12 -9.37
CA GLY A 188 25.12 -0.89 -9.25
C GLY A 188 25.64 -1.27 -7.86
N ASN A 189 26.29 -0.34 -7.17
CA ASN A 189 26.81 -0.54 -5.81
C ASN A 189 25.85 -0.06 -4.69
N LYS A 190 24.60 0.25 -5.01
CA LYS A 190 23.59 0.77 -4.07
C LYS A 190 22.53 -0.27 -3.80
N ILE A 191 21.95 -0.23 -2.59
CA ILE A 191 20.79 -1.04 -2.24
C ILE A 191 19.68 -0.16 -1.62
N TRP A 192 18.44 -0.53 -1.89
CA TRP A 192 17.24 -0.03 -1.21
C TRP A 192 16.54 -1.23 -0.58
N ALA A 193 16.13 -1.07 0.66
CA ALA A 193 15.47 -2.13 1.40
C ALA A 193 14.20 -1.62 2.08
N VAL A 194 13.20 -2.48 2.09
CA VAL A 194 11.93 -2.29 2.78
C VAL A 194 11.60 -3.53 3.57
N GLN A 195 11.13 -3.36 4.80
CA GLN A 195 10.50 -4.41 5.60
C GLN A 195 9.09 -4.01 5.98
N ILE A 196 8.14 -4.91 5.76
CA ILE A 196 6.75 -4.79 6.20
C ILE A 196 6.54 -5.76 7.34
N PHE A 197 6.24 -5.22 8.52
CA PHE A 197 5.93 -5.94 9.75
C PHE A 197 4.41 -6.03 9.90
N PHE A 198 3.88 -7.18 10.28
CA PHE A 198 2.43 -7.32 10.42
C PHE A 198 2.02 -8.37 11.45
N ALA A 199 0.87 -8.11 12.08
CA ALA A 199 0.14 -9.09 12.88
C ALA A 199 -0.52 -10.14 11.97
N PRO A 200 -1.00 -11.29 12.49
CA PRO A 200 -1.77 -12.25 11.70
C PRO A 200 -2.89 -11.55 10.92
N LEU A 201 -3.04 -11.93 9.65
CA LEU A 201 -4.12 -11.41 8.83
C LEU A 201 -5.46 -11.96 9.34
N PRO A 202 -6.54 -11.16 9.28
CA PRO A 202 -7.88 -11.65 9.54
C PRO A 202 -8.21 -12.87 8.65
N GLU A 203 -9.01 -13.78 9.19
CA GLU A 203 -9.46 -14.94 8.44
C GLU A 203 -10.18 -14.53 7.15
N GLY A 204 -9.88 -15.22 6.05
CA GLY A 204 -10.43 -14.93 4.73
C GLY A 204 -9.72 -13.80 3.96
N MET A 205 -8.79 -13.05 4.56
CA MET A 205 -8.02 -12.04 3.83
C MET A 205 -6.97 -12.73 2.94
N LYS A 206 -7.02 -12.42 1.64
CA LYS A 206 -6.09 -12.97 0.64
C LYS A 206 -5.21 -11.86 0.07
N VAL A 207 -3.95 -12.17 -0.22
CA VAL A 207 -3.07 -11.27 -0.98
C VAL A 207 -3.41 -11.39 -2.46
N THR A 208 -3.78 -10.29 -3.08
CA THR A 208 -4.13 -10.24 -4.51
C THR A 208 -2.95 -9.78 -5.38
N GLY A 209 -1.96 -9.13 -4.79
CA GLY A 209 -0.80 -8.60 -5.48
C GLY A 209 0.43 -9.48 -5.33
N SER A 210 0.54 -10.58 -6.11
CA SER A 210 1.76 -11.38 -6.21
C SER A 210 2.07 -11.69 -7.67
N VAL A 211 3.34 -11.57 -8.04
CA VAL A 211 3.81 -11.87 -9.42
C VAL A 211 4.34 -13.29 -9.57
N GLY A 212 4.38 -14.09 -8.51
CA GLY A 212 4.86 -15.49 -8.60
C GLY A 212 6.30 -15.62 -9.14
N LEU A 213 7.16 -14.66 -8.86
CA LEU A 213 8.59 -14.68 -9.20
C LEU A 213 9.34 -15.52 -8.15
N TYR A 214 9.07 -16.83 -8.10
CA TYR A 214 9.71 -17.78 -7.17
C TYR A 214 10.41 -18.86 -7.96
#